data_9b5046ff274003e814733c8077238718
#
_entry.id   9b5046ff274003e814733c8077238718
#
_cell.length_a   1.000
_cell.length_b   1.000
_cell.length_c   1.000
_cell.angle_alpha   90.00
_cell.angle_beta   90.00
_cell.angle_gamma   90.00
#
_symmetry.space_group_name_H-M   'P 1'
#
loop_
_entity.id
_entity.type
_entity.pdbx_description
1 polymer ?
#
loop_
_entity_poly.entity_id
_entity_poly.type
_entity_poly.pdbx_seq_one_letter_code
_entity_poly.pdbx_strand_id
1 'polypeptide(L)'
;GDADCELMVCIGDGFTKAVGQTSAAENKINDVQIFVFNTSTGKLDAAAHSGGLSSDGGYTMSEKLNCTRGARQVWAIVNSKVNYVDGADINRIKTINELQLKTSALTDNEPSSFIMAGKKDITLKADSETVSVDVRRVCAAICLKSIKNDMIVPAYQTAGSVKITGVYLLN
;
A
#
# COMPACT_ATOMS: atom_id res chain seq x y z
N GLY A 1 5.15 -16.65 30.29
CA GLY A 1 4.71 -15.67 29.31
C GLY A 1 5.62 -15.75 28.11
N ASP A 2 5.11 -15.49 26.95
CA ASP A 2 5.93 -15.43 25.73
C ASP A 2 6.98 -14.34 25.91
N ALA A 3 8.22 -14.62 25.51
CA ALA A 3 9.32 -13.65 25.64
C ALA A 3 9.09 -12.47 24.67
N ASP A 4 9.41 -11.27 25.12
CA ASP A 4 9.27 -10.05 24.34
C ASP A 4 10.36 -9.92 23.27
N CYS A 5 10.03 -9.22 22.19
CA CYS A 5 10.93 -8.87 21.11
C CYS A 5 10.69 -7.40 20.71
N GLU A 6 11.74 -6.60 20.70
CA GLU A 6 11.70 -5.26 20.11
C GLU A 6 11.87 -5.33 18.59
N LEU A 7 10.81 -5.06 17.84
CA LEU A 7 10.80 -5.13 16.39
C LEU A 7 10.97 -3.73 15.76
N MET A 8 12.03 -3.55 14.98
CA MET A 8 12.20 -2.40 14.09
C MET A 8 11.62 -2.72 12.72
N VAL A 9 10.75 -1.86 12.20
CA VAL A 9 10.13 -2.03 10.89
C VAL A 9 10.63 -0.98 9.91
N CYS A 10 11.08 -1.45 8.76
CA CYS A 10 11.48 -0.62 7.62
C CYS A 10 10.50 -0.83 6.48
N ILE A 11 10.12 0.23 5.79
CA ILE A 11 9.40 0.16 4.52
C ILE A 11 10.44 0.09 3.42
N GLY A 12 10.46 -1.02 2.70
CA GLY A 12 11.40 -1.27 1.62
C GLY A 12 10.90 -0.75 0.28
N ASP A 13 11.84 -0.73 -0.67
CA ASP A 13 11.69 -0.18 -2.02
C ASP A 13 11.01 -1.19 -2.97
N GLY A 14 9.88 -1.75 -2.58
CA GLY A 14 9.06 -2.65 -3.41
C GLY A 14 8.32 -1.95 -4.55
N PHE A 15 8.68 -0.70 -4.86
CA PHE A 15 8.04 0.10 -5.91
C PHE A 15 8.37 -0.48 -7.29
N THR A 16 7.52 -1.37 -7.77
CA THR A 16 7.57 -1.80 -9.16
C THR A 16 7.35 -0.56 -10.04
N LYS A 17 8.39 -0.16 -10.75
CA LYS A 17 8.30 0.84 -11.81
C LYS A 17 7.30 0.32 -12.84
N ALA A 18 6.10 0.88 -12.86
CA ALA A 18 5.20 0.67 -13.98
C ALA A 18 5.89 1.16 -15.25
N VAL A 19 5.65 0.50 -16.36
CA VAL A 19 6.15 0.92 -17.67
C VAL A 19 5.56 2.30 -18.01
N GLY A 20 6.38 3.34 -17.84
CA GLY A 20 5.98 4.74 -18.00
C GLY A 20 6.44 5.53 -16.77
N GLN A 21 7.17 6.59 -16.98
CA GLN A 21 7.87 7.42 -15.99
C GLN A 21 7.05 7.59 -14.70
N THR A 22 7.43 6.90 -13.63
CA THR A 22 6.97 7.24 -12.30
C THR A 22 7.71 8.52 -11.87
N SER A 23 6.97 9.58 -11.59
CA SER A 23 7.57 10.74 -10.95
C SER A 23 8.02 10.37 -9.53
N ALA A 24 9.06 11.00 -9.00
CA ALA A 24 9.50 10.81 -7.62
C ALA A 24 8.33 11.06 -6.62
N ALA A 25 7.41 11.96 -6.98
CA ALA A 25 6.21 12.24 -6.20
C ALA A 25 5.31 11.02 -5.97
N GLU A 26 5.29 10.06 -6.89
CA GLU A 26 4.44 8.87 -6.77
C GLU A 26 4.92 7.85 -5.73
N ASN A 27 6.15 7.97 -5.23
CA ASN A 27 6.73 7.10 -4.21
C ASN A 27 6.75 7.77 -2.83
N LYS A 28 6.07 8.90 -2.68
CA LYS A 28 6.03 9.62 -1.40
C LYS A 28 5.36 8.80 -0.31
N ILE A 29 5.97 8.83 0.86
CA ILE A 29 5.47 8.25 2.11
C ILE A 29 5.17 9.42 3.05
N ASN A 30 3.88 9.70 3.26
CA ASN A 30 3.41 10.78 4.14
C ASN A 30 2.85 10.25 5.46
N ASP A 31 2.44 8.98 5.46
CA ASP A 31 1.81 8.29 6.59
C ASP A 31 2.12 6.80 6.52
N VAL A 32 2.42 6.19 7.65
CA VAL A 32 2.70 4.75 7.76
C VAL A 32 1.97 4.17 8.95
N GLN A 33 1.26 3.09 8.73
CA GLN A 33 0.63 2.28 9.76
C GLN A 33 1.18 0.86 9.68
N ILE A 34 1.69 0.36 10.80
CA ILE A 34 2.25 -0.98 10.94
C ILE A 34 1.36 -1.80 11.86
N PHE A 35 1.11 -3.05 11.46
CA PHE A 35 0.38 -4.04 12.22
C PHE A 35 1.19 -5.32 12.28
N VAL A 36 1.36 -5.85 13.47
CA VAL A 36 2.01 -7.15 13.72
C VAL A 36 0.96 -8.10 14.26
N PHE A 37 0.67 -9.15 13.52
CA PHE A 37 -0.32 -10.15 13.90
C PHE A 37 0.36 -11.46 14.29
N ASN A 38 -0.17 -12.10 15.33
CA ASN A 38 0.14 -13.46 15.65
C ASN A 38 -0.51 -14.39 14.62
N THR A 39 0.28 -15.16 13.87
CA THR A 39 -0.23 -15.99 12.76
C THR A 39 -1.09 -17.15 13.22
N SER A 40 -0.89 -17.65 14.47
CA SER A 40 -1.65 -18.77 15.02
C SER A 40 -3.06 -18.35 15.45
N THR A 41 -3.23 -17.11 15.93
CA THR A 41 -4.50 -16.61 16.48
C THR A 41 -5.19 -15.61 15.57
N GLY A 42 -4.46 -15.01 14.61
CA GLY A 42 -4.92 -13.90 13.78
C GLY A 42 -5.12 -12.59 14.55
N LYS A 43 -4.76 -12.53 15.83
CA LYS A 43 -4.93 -11.33 16.67
C LYS A 43 -3.76 -10.38 16.52
N LEU A 44 -4.06 -9.10 16.70
CA LEU A 44 -3.05 -8.04 16.76
C LEU A 44 -2.15 -8.25 17.97
N ASP A 45 -0.84 -8.23 17.75
CA ASP A 45 0.21 -8.30 18.78
C ASP A 45 0.73 -6.89 19.10
N ALA A 46 1.04 -6.12 18.03
CA ALA A 46 1.47 -4.74 18.16
C ALA A 46 1.05 -3.93 16.94
N ALA A 47 0.92 -2.62 17.11
CA ALA A 47 0.68 -1.67 16.03
C ALA A 47 1.35 -0.33 16.31
N ALA A 48 1.70 0.39 15.25
CA ALA A 48 2.20 1.76 15.34
C ALA A 48 1.75 2.59 14.15
N HIS A 49 1.65 3.89 14.35
CA HIS A 49 1.30 4.88 13.36
C HIS A 49 2.33 6.01 13.37
N SER A 50 2.77 6.44 12.21
CA SER A 50 3.61 7.62 12.01
C SER A 50 3.02 8.45 10.88
N GLY A 51 2.56 9.66 11.20
CA GLY A 51 2.00 10.61 10.25
C GLY A 51 2.87 11.85 10.08
N GLY A 52 2.49 12.70 9.11
CA GLY A 52 3.20 13.95 8.84
C GLY A 52 4.61 13.74 8.27
N LEU A 53 4.84 12.61 7.61
CA LEU A 53 6.11 12.26 7.01
C LEU A 53 6.29 12.94 5.65
N SER A 54 7.56 13.01 5.18
CA SER A 54 7.91 13.42 3.83
C SER A 54 9.13 12.62 3.39
N SER A 55 8.92 11.36 3.06
CA SER A 55 9.97 10.46 2.61
C SER A 55 9.72 10.02 1.17
N ASP A 56 10.79 9.82 0.42
CA ASP A 56 10.75 9.38 -0.98
C ASP A 56 11.31 7.95 -1.07
N GLY A 57 10.42 6.98 -1.25
CA GLY A 57 10.81 5.62 -1.61
C GLY A 57 11.18 4.65 -0.50
N GLY A 58 11.37 5.09 0.74
CA GLY A 58 11.66 4.22 1.86
C GLY A 58 11.47 4.92 3.20
N TYR A 59 11.21 4.18 4.26
CA TYR A 59 11.02 4.73 5.59
C TYR A 59 11.37 3.70 6.66
N THR A 60 12.06 4.12 7.69
CA THR A 60 12.29 3.31 8.89
C THR A 60 11.53 3.94 10.06
N MET A 61 10.71 3.13 10.75
CA MET A 61 10.00 3.59 11.96
C MET A 61 10.99 4.16 12.96
N SER A 62 10.63 5.27 13.59
CA SER A 62 11.47 5.92 14.61
C SER A 62 11.51 5.14 15.92
N GLU A 63 10.45 4.38 16.19
CA GLU A 63 10.29 3.61 17.42
C GLU A 63 10.15 2.12 17.10
N LYS A 64 10.67 1.29 18.00
CA LYS A 64 10.52 -0.14 17.95
C LYS A 64 9.16 -0.55 18.51
N LEU A 65 8.61 -1.61 17.96
CA LEU A 65 7.38 -2.23 18.43
C LEU A 65 7.69 -3.33 19.45
N ASN A 66 7.00 -3.33 20.57
CA ASN A 66 7.06 -4.42 21.52
C ASN A 66 6.11 -5.55 21.04
N CYS A 67 6.69 -6.63 20.58
CA CYS A 67 6.00 -7.81 20.09
C CYS A 67 6.32 -9.01 20.99
N THR A 68 5.48 -10.04 20.92
CA THR A 68 5.83 -11.34 21.50
C THR A 68 6.56 -12.20 20.47
N ARG A 69 7.46 -13.10 20.93
CA ARG A 69 8.20 -14.01 20.04
C ARG A 69 7.30 -15.04 19.37
N GLY A 70 7.76 -15.60 18.28
CA GLY A 70 7.06 -16.62 17.51
C GLY A 70 6.71 -16.16 16.10
N ALA A 71 5.87 -16.91 15.42
CA ALA A 71 5.46 -16.62 14.05
C ALA A 71 4.52 -15.41 14.01
N ARG A 72 4.90 -14.42 13.20
CA ARG A 72 4.20 -13.13 13.04
C ARG A 72 4.02 -12.80 11.57
N GLN A 73 2.97 -12.07 11.28
CA GLN A 73 2.79 -11.43 9.98
C GLN A 73 2.78 -9.90 10.19
N VAL A 74 3.72 -9.23 9.57
CA VAL A 74 3.86 -7.78 9.63
C VAL A 74 3.22 -7.17 8.39
N TRP A 75 2.27 -6.27 8.59
CA TRP A 75 1.62 -5.50 7.54
C TRP A 75 2.04 -4.04 7.63
N ALA A 76 2.27 -3.43 6.48
CA ALA A 76 2.48 -2.00 6.33
C ALA A 76 1.39 -1.42 5.42
N ILE A 77 0.75 -0.34 5.87
CA ILE A 77 -0.19 0.46 5.08
C ILE A 77 0.37 1.88 5.04
N VAL A 78 0.52 2.40 3.84
CA VAL A 78 1.12 3.71 3.58
C VAL A 78 0.09 4.63 2.97
N ASN A 79 0.06 5.89 3.41
CA ASN A 79 -0.80 6.96 2.91
C ASN A 79 -2.32 6.67 3.03
N SER A 80 -2.72 5.86 4.00
CA SER A 80 -4.15 5.64 4.25
C SER A 80 -4.83 6.94 4.70
N LYS A 81 -6.03 7.20 4.19
CA LYS A 81 -6.87 8.32 4.65
C LYS A 81 -7.54 8.04 6.00
N VAL A 82 -7.53 6.78 6.44
CA VAL A 82 -8.11 6.35 7.71
C VAL A 82 -7.00 5.84 8.62
N ASN A 83 -6.98 6.32 9.86
CA ASN A 83 -6.09 5.81 10.88
C ASN A 83 -6.74 4.60 11.58
N TYR A 84 -6.17 3.43 11.34
CA TYR A 84 -6.64 2.15 11.87
C TYR A 84 -5.93 1.73 13.16
N VAL A 85 -4.92 2.48 13.61
CA VAL A 85 -4.12 2.17 14.82
C VAL A 85 -4.71 2.86 16.04
N ASP A 86 -4.74 4.19 16.03
CA ASP A 86 -5.13 5.07 17.14
C ASP A 86 -6.26 6.04 16.79
N GLY A 87 -6.90 5.84 15.65
CA GLY A 87 -8.11 6.55 15.27
C GLY A 87 -9.33 6.17 16.12
N ALA A 88 -10.54 6.55 15.65
CA ALA A 88 -11.80 6.19 16.32
C ALA A 88 -11.92 4.66 16.49
N ASP A 89 -12.48 4.21 17.61
CA ASP A 89 -12.57 2.79 17.97
C ASP A 89 -13.19 1.91 16.89
N ILE A 90 -14.17 2.43 16.15
CA ILE A 90 -14.81 1.72 15.03
C ILE A 90 -13.84 1.40 13.89
N ASN A 91 -12.76 2.15 13.77
CA ASN A 91 -11.75 1.96 12.72
C ASN A 91 -10.58 1.08 13.17
N ARG A 92 -10.38 0.92 14.48
CA ARG A 92 -9.22 0.18 15.01
C ARG A 92 -9.25 -1.27 14.61
N ILE A 93 -8.13 -1.75 14.10
CA ILE A 93 -7.92 -3.12 13.68
C ILE A 93 -7.44 -3.95 14.87
N LYS A 94 -8.11 -5.07 15.12
CA LYS A 94 -7.76 -6.03 16.19
C LYS A 94 -7.36 -7.40 15.65
N THR A 95 -7.74 -7.69 14.42
CA THR A 95 -7.46 -8.99 13.78
C THR A 95 -7.02 -8.81 12.33
N ILE A 96 -6.32 -9.81 11.81
CA ILE A 96 -5.88 -9.85 10.42
C ILE A 96 -7.08 -9.82 9.45
N ASN A 97 -8.18 -10.49 9.80
CA ASN A 97 -9.38 -10.52 8.96
C ASN A 97 -10.03 -9.14 8.84
N GLU A 98 -10.06 -8.37 9.94
CA GLU A 98 -10.56 -6.99 9.89
C GLU A 98 -9.72 -6.12 8.97
N LEU A 99 -8.38 -6.27 8.99
CA LEU A 99 -7.50 -5.51 8.09
C LEU A 99 -7.73 -5.90 6.63
N GLN A 100 -7.84 -7.20 6.34
CA GLN A 100 -8.04 -7.71 4.97
C GLN A 100 -9.36 -7.28 4.34
N LEU A 101 -10.36 -6.92 5.14
CA LEU A 101 -11.65 -6.42 4.67
C LEU A 101 -11.66 -4.89 4.42
N LYS A 102 -10.58 -4.18 4.76
CA LYS A 102 -10.51 -2.74 4.50
C LYS A 102 -10.32 -2.46 3.02
N THR A 103 -11.03 -1.46 2.55
CA THR A 103 -10.96 -0.97 1.17
C THR A 103 -10.71 0.53 1.17
N SER A 104 -10.21 1.04 0.07
CA SER A 104 -10.05 2.48 -0.18
C SER A 104 -10.78 2.87 -1.45
N ALA A 105 -11.26 4.11 -1.52
CA ALA A 105 -11.80 4.64 -2.76
C ALA A 105 -10.66 4.96 -3.74
N LEU A 106 -10.94 4.85 -5.05
CA LEU A 106 -9.95 5.23 -6.06
C LEU A 106 -9.56 6.71 -5.95
N THR A 107 -10.52 7.55 -5.55
CA THR A 107 -10.34 8.98 -5.31
C THR A 107 -9.41 9.31 -4.13
N ASP A 108 -9.11 8.34 -3.26
CA ASP A 108 -8.16 8.51 -2.16
C ASP A 108 -6.70 8.47 -2.64
N ASN A 109 -6.49 8.10 -3.90
CA ASN A 109 -5.16 7.95 -4.50
C ASN A 109 -4.82 9.16 -5.37
N GLU A 110 -3.84 9.93 -4.92
CA GLU A 110 -3.30 11.09 -5.61
C GLU A 110 -1.82 10.86 -5.96
N PRO A 111 -1.28 11.49 -7.02
CA PRO A 111 0.11 11.28 -7.44
C PRO A 111 1.17 11.46 -6.34
N SER A 112 0.90 12.29 -5.33
CA SER A 112 1.80 12.53 -4.19
C SER A 112 1.41 11.76 -2.93
N SER A 113 0.40 10.88 -3.00
CA SER A 113 -0.16 10.19 -1.84
C SER A 113 -0.89 8.91 -2.24
N PHE A 114 -0.23 8.09 -3.07
CA PHE A 114 -0.79 6.77 -3.40
C PHE A 114 -0.85 5.88 -2.17
N ILE A 115 -2.00 5.25 -1.96
CA ILE A 115 -2.14 4.23 -0.93
C ILE A 115 -1.33 3.01 -1.37
N MET A 116 -0.46 2.54 -0.48
CA MET A 116 0.38 1.37 -0.70
C MET A 116 0.21 0.41 0.45
N ALA A 117 0.33 -0.88 0.17
CA ALA A 117 0.26 -1.91 1.19
C ALA A 117 1.25 -3.03 0.89
N GLY A 118 1.70 -3.68 1.95
CA GLY A 118 2.55 -4.84 1.87
C GLY A 118 2.51 -5.67 3.14
N LYS A 119 3.00 -6.89 3.05
CA LYS A 119 3.10 -7.79 4.19
C LYS A 119 4.33 -8.66 4.12
N LYS A 120 4.80 -9.09 5.28
CA LYS A 120 5.94 -9.99 5.43
C LYS A 120 5.68 -10.97 6.57
N ASP A 121 5.88 -12.25 6.30
CA ASP A 121 5.90 -13.27 7.33
C ASP A 121 7.30 -13.34 7.95
N ILE A 122 7.37 -13.41 9.27
CA ILE A 122 8.61 -13.46 10.05
C ILE A 122 8.42 -14.35 11.28
N THR A 123 9.49 -14.93 11.75
CA THR A 123 9.51 -15.62 13.05
C THR A 123 10.45 -14.88 13.99
N LEU A 124 9.88 -14.19 14.98
CA LEU A 124 10.64 -13.47 15.99
C LEU A 124 11.26 -14.44 16.99
N LYS A 125 12.58 -14.44 17.12
CA LYS A 125 13.36 -15.38 17.96
C LYS A 125 14.24 -14.66 18.97
N ALA A 126 14.72 -13.47 18.65
CA ALA A 126 15.65 -12.69 19.47
C ALA A 126 14.92 -11.61 20.29
N ASP A 127 15.65 -10.98 21.21
CA ASP A 127 15.15 -9.85 22.00
C ASP A 127 14.93 -8.59 21.15
N SER A 128 15.64 -8.47 20.01
CA SER A 128 15.52 -7.37 19.08
C SER A 128 15.74 -7.87 17.65
N GLU A 129 14.82 -7.51 16.76
CA GLU A 129 14.89 -7.87 15.35
C GLU A 129 14.48 -6.70 14.45
N THR A 130 14.85 -6.78 13.16
CA THR A 130 14.47 -5.82 12.14
C THR A 130 13.81 -6.54 10.98
N VAL A 131 12.71 -5.98 10.47
CA VAL A 131 12.03 -6.48 9.28
C VAL A 131 11.87 -5.38 8.25
N SER A 132 12.08 -5.71 6.98
CA SER A 132 11.73 -4.85 5.85
C SER A 132 10.47 -5.38 5.18
N VAL A 133 9.48 -4.51 5.02
CA VAL A 133 8.21 -4.79 4.35
C VAL A 133 8.17 -4.03 3.04
N ASP A 134 8.15 -4.73 1.92
CA ASP A 134 7.98 -4.14 0.60
C ASP A 134 6.51 -3.78 0.38
N VAL A 135 6.23 -2.54 0.05
CA VAL A 135 4.88 -2.06 -0.22
C VAL A 135 4.66 -1.82 -1.71
N ARG A 136 3.43 -2.03 -2.16
CA ARG A 136 3.01 -1.79 -3.54
C ARG A 136 1.74 -0.96 -3.55
N ARG A 137 1.56 -0.17 -4.59
CA ARG A 137 0.33 0.61 -4.78
C ARG A 137 -0.87 -0.32 -4.86
N VAL A 138 -1.95 0.04 -4.18
CA VAL A 138 -3.22 -0.73 -4.19
C VAL A 138 -4.05 -0.45 -5.43
N CYS A 139 -3.71 0.60 -6.19
CA CYS A 139 -4.35 0.95 -7.45
C CYS A 139 -3.39 0.80 -8.63
N ALA A 140 -3.93 0.59 -9.83
CA ALA A 140 -3.21 0.60 -11.09
C ALA A 140 -3.62 1.82 -11.93
N ALA A 141 -2.67 2.40 -12.67
CA ALA A 141 -2.94 3.44 -13.64
C ALA A 141 -3.06 2.84 -15.04
N ILE A 142 -4.07 3.24 -15.78
CA ILE A 142 -4.21 2.91 -17.20
C ILE A 142 -4.00 4.20 -17.98
N CYS A 143 -3.01 4.17 -18.88
CA CYS A 143 -2.70 5.31 -19.74
C CYS A 143 -3.03 4.96 -21.19
N LEU A 144 -4.07 5.61 -21.73
CA LEU A 144 -4.39 5.54 -23.15
C LEU A 144 -3.51 6.55 -23.90
N LYS A 145 -2.46 6.07 -24.59
CA LYS A 145 -1.48 6.95 -25.23
C LYS A 145 -1.93 7.50 -26.58
N SER A 146 -2.70 6.73 -27.33
CA SER A 146 -3.25 7.19 -28.62
C SER A 146 -4.43 6.33 -29.05
N ILE A 147 -5.35 6.94 -29.77
CA ILE A 147 -6.37 6.26 -30.55
C ILE A 147 -6.12 6.67 -32.00
N LYS A 148 -5.92 5.70 -32.89
CA LYS A 148 -5.77 5.93 -34.31
C LYS A 148 -7.05 5.56 -35.03
N ASN A 149 -7.45 6.41 -35.99
CA ASN A 149 -8.46 6.06 -36.98
C ASN A 149 -7.76 5.35 -38.15
N ASP A 150 -7.76 4.03 -38.14
CA ASP A 150 -7.16 3.20 -39.20
C ASP A 150 -8.28 2.42 -39.92
N MET A 151 -8.97 3.12 -40.81
CA MET A 151 -10.09 2.55 -41.54
C MET A 151 -9.56 1.77 -42.76
N ILE A 152 -9.71 0.44 -42.73
CA ILE A 152 -9.29 -0.46 -43.82
C ILE A 152 -10.17 -0.30 -45.07
N VAL A 153 -11.44 0.08 -44.89
CA VAL A 153 -12.40 0.22 -46.01
C VAL A 153 -12.26 1.61 -46.62
N PRO A 154 -11.89 1.74 -47.94
CA PRO A 154 -11.66 3.01 -48.58
C PRO A 154 -12.80 4.00 -48.49
N ALA A 155 -14.05 3.53 -48.51
CA ALA A 155 -15.24 4.37 -48.36
C ALA A 155 -15.28 5.13 -47.01
N TYR A 156 -14.68 4.56 -45.96
CA TYR A 156 -14.63 5.19 -44.64
C TYR A 156 -13.38 6.07 -44.43
N GLN A 157 -12.35 5.94 -45.27
CA GLN A 157 -11.15 6.80 -45.22
C GLN A 157 -11.48 8.23 -45.64
N THR A 158 -12.49 8.43 -46.48
CA THR A 158 -12.98 9.73 -46.94
C THR A 158 -14.16 10.24 -46.11
N ALA A 159 -14.71 9.45 -45.22
CA ALA A 159 -15.70 9.90 -44.27
C ALA A 159 -15.05 10.89 -43.30
N GLY A 160 -15.70 12.00 -43.02
CA GLY A 160 -15.18 13.09 -42.19
C GLY A 160 -14.60 12.66 -40.81
N SER A 161 -14.62 13.53 -39.84
CA SER A 161 -14.03 13.26 -38.53
C SER A 161 -14.81 12.19 -37.73
N VAL A 162 -14.08 11.24 -37.13
CA VAL A 162 -14.64 10.34 -36.10
C VAL A 162 -14.52 11.03 -34.75
N LYS A 163 -15.65 11.19 -34.06
CA LYS A 163 -15.66 11.77 -32.70
C LYS A 163 -15.77 10.63 -31.68
N ILE A 164 -14.77 10.54 -30.80
CA ILE A 164 -14.83 9.65 -29.65
C ILE A 164 -15.63 10.36 -28.55
N THR A 165 -16.76 9.77 -28.14
CA THR A 165 -17.66 10.34 -27.13
C THR A 165 -17.43 9.79 -25.72
N GLY A 166 -16.65 8.72 -25.58
CA GLY A 166 -16.30 8.16 -24.28
C GLY A 166 -15.34 6.99 -24.39
N VAL A 167 -14.61 6.76 -23.34
CA VAL A 167 -13.77 5.57 -23.13
C VAL A 167 -14.17 4.96 -21.80
N TYR A 168 -14.49 3.69 -21.80
CA TYR A 168 -14.98 2.97 -20.62
C TYR A 168 -14.06 1.79 -20.31
N LEU A 169 -13.76 1.61 -19.03
CA LEU A 169 -13.15 0.39 -18.50
C LEU A 169 -14.25 -0.51 -18.00
N LEU A 170 -14.32 -1.70 -18.53
CA LEU A 170 -15.23 -2.75 -18.08
C LEU A 170 -14.43 -3.79 -17.30
N ASN A 171 -14.98 -4.22 -16.15
CA ASN A 171 -14.41 -5.26 -15.29
C ASN A 171 -15.22 -6.54 -15.45
#